data_e661c421d0e994d6c14415ceeef481f8
#
_entry.id   e661c421d0e994d6c14415ceeef481f8
#
_cell.length_a   1.000
_cell.length_b   1.000
_cell.length_c   1.000
_cell.angle_alpha   90.00
_cell.angle_beta   90.00
_cell.angle_gamma   90.00
#
_symmetry.space_group_name_H-M   'P 1'
#
loop_
_entity.id
_entity.type
_entity.pdbx_description
1 polymer ?
#
loop_
_entity_poly.entity_id
_entity_poly.type
_entity_poly.pdbx_seq_one_letter_code
_entity_poly.pdbx_strand_id
1 'polypeptide(L)'
;MTSDEGTGFVHCAPSHGLEEYELYRDLGMLPQVITYNVMEDGRFRDDLPFFGGKAILKPNGKEGNANSAIIDKLVEVGGLLARGKIKHSYPHSWRSKAPVIYRNTPQWFAAIDKEVGDGLDQNGKTIRERALTCIDKVNWVPKSGRNRLHSMMEARPDWVLSRQRAWGVPLTCFVRK
;
A
#
# COMPACT_ATOMS: atom_id res chain seq x y z
N MET A 1 -12.83 -8.44 -10.39
CA MET A 1 -14.30 -8.29 -10.42
C MET A 1 -14.81 -9.06 -11.61
N THR A 2 -15.81 -9.92 -11.41
CA THR A 2 -16.48 -10.65 -12.49
C THR A 2 -17.89 -10.12 -12.63
N SER A 3 -18.45 -10.18 -13.83
CA SER A 3 -19.84 -9.77 -14.11
C SER A 3 -20.89 -10.77 -13.63
N ASP A 4 -20.44 -11.93 -13.15
CA ASP A 4 -21.30 -13.09 -12.90
C ASP A 4 -21.73 -13.22 -11.42
N GLU A 5 -21.20 -12.36 -10.54
CA GLU A 5 -21.46 -12.41 -9.10
C GLU A 5 -21.86 -11.03 -8.55
N GLY A 6 -22.74 -11.05 -7.56
CA GLY A 6 -23.15 -9.86 -6.81
C GLY A 6 -24.19 -9.00 -7.53
N THR A 7 -24.21 -7.72 -7.17
CA THR A 7 -25.19 -6.72 -7.67
C THR A 7 -24.69 -5.88 -8.84
N GLY A 8 -23.41 -6.02 -9.22
CA GLY A 8 -22.73 -5.12 -10.15
C GLY A 8 -22.24 -3.81 -9.53
N PHE A 9 -22.56 -3.54 -8.26
CA PHE A 9 -22.05 -2.40 -7.51
C PHE A 9 -20.97 -2.85 -6.56
N VAL A 10 -19.78 -2.24 -6.66
CA VAL A 10 -18.62 -2.56 -5.82
C VAL A 10 -18.18 -1.29 -5.09
N HIS A 11 -18.04 -1.38 -3.78
CA HIS A 11 -17.41 -0.32 -2.99
C HIS A 11 -15.90 -0.35 -3.24
N CYS A 12 -15.34 0.77 -3.68
CA CYS A 12 -13.92 0.93 -3.92
C CYS A 12 -13.30 1.93 -2.95
N ALA A 13 -12.26 1.50 -2.24
CA ALA A 13 -11.53 2.33 -1.27
C ALA A 13 -10.02 2.35 -1.58
N PRO A 14 -9.56 3.15 -2.55
CA PRO A 14 -8.17 3.14 -3.03
C PRO A 14 -7.13 3.52 -1.97
N SER A 15 -7.56 4.13 -0.86
CA SER A 15 -6.69 4.39 0.29
C SER A 15 -6.51 3.19 1.22
N HIS A 16 -7.26 2.10 1.04
CA HIS A 16 -7.34 0.98 1.97
C HIS A 16 -7.29 -0.40 1.30
N GLY A 17 -7.10 -0.47 -0.02
CA GLY A 17 -6.97 -1.69 -0.79
C GLY A 17 -5.95 -1.54 -1.92
N LEU A 18 -5.17 -2.60 -2.19
CA LEU A 18 -4.15 -2.57 -3.24
C LEU A 18 -4.80 -2.62 -4.64
N GLU A 19 -5.76 -3.51 -4.83
CA GLU A 19 -6.43 -3.69 -6.13
C GLU A 19 -7.18 -2.43 -6.55
N GLU A 20 -7.87 -1.78 -5.61
CA GLU A 20 -8.56 -0.52 -5.85
C GLU A 20 -7.57 0.62 -6.11
N TYR A 21 -6.44 0.64 -5.38
CA TYR A 21 -5.38 1.61 -5.63
C TYR A 21 -4.83 1.47 -7.06
N GLU A 22 -4.53 0.26 -7.49
CA GLU A 22 -4.02 -0.01 -8.84
C GLU A 22 -5.04 0.37 -9.92
N LEU A 23 -6.32 0.02 -9.72
CA LEU A 23 -7.40 0.41 -10.62
C LEU A 23 -7.48 1.94 -10.80
N TYR A 24 -7.49 2.70 -9.70
CA TYR A 24 -7.58 4.16 -9.77
C TYR A 24 -6.28 4.81 -10.29
N ARG A 25 -5.14 4.18 -10.08
CA ARG A 25 -3.86 4.59 -10.71
C ARG A 25 -3.96 4.46 -12.23
N ASP A 26 -4.41 3.32 -12.71
CA ASP A 26 -4.49 3.03 -14.15
C ASP A 26 -5.54 3.89 -14.85
N LEU A 27 -6.57 4.33 -14.13
CA LEU A 27 -7.55 5.32 -14.58
C LEU A 27 -7.04 6.77 -14.48
N GLY A 28 -5.85 7.03 -13.93
CA GLY A 28 -5.30 8.38 -13.75
C GLY A 28 -6.03 9.23 -12.71
N MET A 29 -6.78 8.62 -11.79
CA MET A 29 -7.66 9.29 -10.83
C MET A 29 -7.09 9.35 -9.40
N LEU A 30 -5.92 8.79 -9.14
CA LEU A 30 -5.37 8.69 -7.78
C LEU A 30 -5.31 10.01 -7.00
N PRO A 31 -4.83 11.14 -7.57
CA PRO A 31 -4.68 12.37 -6.81
C PRO A 31 -6.00 12.88 -6.21
N GLN A 32 -7.13 12.60 -6.87
CA GLN A 32 -8.45 13.10 -6.48
C GLN A 32 -9.14 12.22 -5.44
N VAL A 33 -8.79 10.93 -5.37
CA VAL A 33 -9.54 9.94 -4.56
C VAL A 33 -8.78 9.46 -3.33
N ILE A 34 -7.48 9.74 -3.24
CA ILE A 34 -6.68 9.34 -2.08
C ILE A 34 -7.05 10.18 -0.86
N THR A 35 -7.33 9.49 0.23
CA THR A 35 -7.63 10.08 1.53
C THR A 35 -6.66 9.53 2.60
N TYR A 36 -6.47 10.30 3.65
CA TYR A 36 -5.63 9.93 4.80
C TYR A 36 -6.49 9.92 6.07
N ASN A 37 -7.63 9.22 6.01
CA ASN A 37 -8.60 9.20 7.10
C ASN A 37 -8.13 8.41 8.32
N VAL A 38 -7.21 7.47 8.14
CA VAL A 38 -6.67 6.63 9.21
C VAL A 38 -5.27 7.08 9.57
N MET A 39 -5.04 7.42 10.82
CA MET A 39 -3.77 7.87 11.37
C MET A 39 -2.84 6.69 11.71
N GLU A 40 -1.60 7.00 12.11
CA GLU A 40 -0.57 5.99 12.39
C GLU A 40 -0.89 5.10 13.59
N ASP A 41 -1.69 5.60 14.52
CA ASP A 41 -2.15 4.88 15.69
C ASP A 41 -3.39 3.99 15.44
N GLY A 42 -3.87 3.94 14.18
CA GLY A 42 -5.04 3.16 13.77
C GLY A 42 -6.38 3.79 14.17
N ARG A 43 -6.41 5.10 14.43
CA ARG A 43 -7.63 5.87 14.65
C ARG A 43 -8.00 6.69 13.42
N PHE A 44 -9.25 7.03 13.30
CA PHE A 44 -9.68 8.05 12.37
C PHE A 44 -9.19 9.44 12.84
N ARG A 45 -8.86 10.31 11.87
CA ARG A 45 -8.54 11.72 12.16
C ARG A 45 -9.66 12.37 12.99
N ASP A 46 -9.29 13.23 13.93
CA ASP A 46 -10.25 13.86 14.85
C ASP A 46 -11.26 14.76 14.13
N ASP A 47 -10.88 15.36 13.01
CA ASP A 47 -11.71 16.23 12.19
C ASP A 47 -12.68 15.48 11.25
N LEU A 48 -12.65 14.14 11.24
CA LEU A 48 -13.55 13.36 10.41
C LEU A 48 -14.98 13.40 10.98
N PRO A 49 -15.98 13.86 10.19
CA PRO A 49 -17.36 13.94 10.66
C PRO A 49 -17.86 12.59 11.19
N PHE A 50 -18.54 12.59 12.33
CA PHE A 50 -19.16 11.45 13.02
C PHE A 50 -18.19 10.39 13.58
N PHE A 51 -17.00 10.22 12.98
CA PHE A 51 -16.11 9.10 13.28
C PHE A 51 -14.76 9.52 13.86
N GLY A 52 -14.50 10.82 13.99
CA GLY A 52 -13.26 11.37 14.52
C GLY A 52 -12.81 10.68 15.82
N GLY A 53 -11.54 10.35 15.93
CA GLY A 53 -10.92 9.70 17.08
C GLY A 53 -11.34 8.23 17.33
N LYS A 54 -12.25 7.67 16.53
CA LYS A 54 -12.66 6.25 16.67
C LYS A 54 -11.52 5.33 16.27
N ALA A 55 -11.26 4.31 17.07
CA ALA A 55 -10.18 3.35 16.82
C ALA A 55 -10.68 2.16 15.98
N ILE A 56 -9.93 1.80 14.94
CA ILE A 56 -10.17 0.58 14.15
C ILE A 56 -9.75 -0.64 14.96
N LEU A 57 -8.53 -0.59 15.52
CA LEU A 57 -7.99 -1.60 16.43
C LEU A 57 -7.57 -0.96 17.75
N LYS A 58 -7.76 -1.69 18.83
CA LYS A 58 -7.19 -1.35 20.14
C LYS A 58 -5.68 -1.67 20.17
N PRO A 59 -4.90 -1.10 21.09
CA PRO A 59 -3.47 -1.41 21.21
C PRO A 59 -3.13 -2.89 21.40
N ASN A 60 -4.08 -3.68 21.93
CA ASN A 60 -3.95 -5.12 22.09
C ASN A 60 -4.34 -5.94 20.82
N GLY A 61 -4.54 -5.27 19.68
CA GLY A 61 -4.90 -5.88 18.40
C GLY A 61 -6.37 -6.34 18.28
N LYS A 62 -7.19 -6.13 19.32
CA LYS A 62 -8.63 -6.43 19.25
C LYS A 62 -9.37 -5.29 18.54
N GLU A 63 -10.56 -5.62 18.02
CA GLU A 63 -11.46 -4.66 17.39
C GLU A 63 -11.69 -3.44 18.27
N GLY A 64 -11.62 -2.26 17.66
CA GLY A 64 -11.90 -0.97 18.28
C GLY A 64 -13.40 -0.64 18.27
N ASN A 65 -13.70 0.65 18.31
CA ASN A 65 -15.08 1.15 18.30
C ASN A 65 -15.49 1.78 16.95
N ALA A 66 -14.63 1.77 15.94
CA ALA A 66 -14.93 2.35 14.64
C ALA A 66 -16.05 1.57 13.93
N ASN A 67 -15.95 0.23 13.87
CA ASN A 67 -16.96 -0.59 13.18
C ASN A 67 -18.36 -0.44 13.80
N SER A 68 -18.46 -0.46 15.13
CA SER A 68 -19.76 -0.26 15.78
C SER A 68 -20.34 1.13 15.48
N ALA A 69 -19.53 2.17 15.56
CA ALA A 69 -19.98 3.54 15.27
C ALA A 69 -20.46 3.71 13.82
N ILE A 70 -19.78 3.05 12.85
CA ILE A 70 -20.20 3.08 11.45
C ILE A 70 -21.54 2.33 11.28
N ILE A 71 -21.68 1.16 11.90
CA ILE A 71 -22.93 0.38 11.86
C ILE A 71 -24.08 1.17 12.47
N ASP A 72 -23.86 1.78 13.64
CA ASP A 72 -24.88 2.59 14.32
C ASP A 72 -25.32 3.77 13.44
N LYS A 73 -24.35 4.42 12.75
CA LYS A 73 -24.66 5.50 11.81
C LYS A 73 -25.44 5.02 10.59
N LEU A 74 -25.11 3.86 10.05
CA LEU A 74 -25.86 3.26 8.95
C LEU A 74 -27.30 2.92 9.35
N VAL A 75 -27.52 2.47 10.58
CA VAL A 75 -28.88 2.26 11.14
C VAL A 75 -29.63 3.61 11.24
N GLU A 76 -28.97 4.62 11.81
CA GLU A 76 -29.54 5.96 11.99
C GLU A 76 -30.06 6.57 10.67
N VAL A 77 -29.28 6.42 9.60
CA VAL A 77 -29.63 6.98 8.27
C VAL A 77 -30.47 6.03 7.40
N GLY A 78 -30.88 4.87 7.94
CA GLY A 78 -31.64 3.87 7.18
C GLY A 78 -30.86 3.16 6.05
N GLY A 79 -29.53 3.22 6.09
CA GLY A 79 -28.64 2.66 5.06
C GLY A 79 -28.20 1.22 5.30
N LEU A 80 -28.53 0.61 6.46
CA LEU A 80 -28.16 -0.76 6.77
C LEU A 80 -29.21 -1.75 6.28
N LEU A 81 -28.88 -2.53 5.26
CA LEU A 81 -29.78 -3.59 4.77
C LEU A 81 -29.73 -4.84 5.66
N ALA A 82 -28.54 -5.32 6.00
CA ALA A 82 -28.34 -6.49 6.84
C ALA A 82 -26.98 -6.47 7.51
N ARG A 83 -26.82 -7.24 8.60
CA ARG A 83 -25.56 -7.43 9.31
C ARG A 83 -25.25 -8.93 9.42
N GLY A 84 -24.02 -9.29 9.10
CA GLY A 84 -23.53 -10.66 9.23
C GLY A 84 -22.11 -10.73 9.78
N LYS A 85 -21.64 -11.94 10.02
CA LYS A 85 -20.24 -12.24 10.36
C LYS A 85 -19.71 -13.29 9.41
N ILE A 86 -18.53 -13.04 8.88
CA ILE A 86 -17.80 -14.02 8.09
C ILE A 86 -16.48 -14.37 8.78
N LYS A 87 -16.00 -15.58 8.56
CA LYS A 87 -14.68 -16.02 8.99
C LYS A 87 -13.82 -16.16 7.74
N HIS A 88 -12.76 -15.39 7.65
CA HIS A 88 -11.84 -15.41 6.53
C HIS A 88 -10.39 -15.26 7.03
N SER A 89 -9.43 -15.60 6.18
CA SER A 89 -8.01 -15.32 6.42
C SER A 89 -7.76 -13.81 6.34
N TYR A 90 -7.01 -13.28 7.31
CA TYR A 90 -6.65 -11.87 7.34
C TYR A 90 -5.15 -11.70 7.61
N PRO A 91 -4.46 -10.79 6.93
CA PRO A 91 -3.03 -10.60 7.13
C PRO A 91 -2.71 -10.04 8.52
N HIS A 92 -1.71 -10.65 9.12
CA HIS A 92 -1.18 -10.25 10.42
C HIS A 92 0.31 -9.90 10.31
N SER A 93 0.77 -8.96 11.11
CA SER A 93 2.18 -8.65 11.24
C SER A 93 2.93 -9.88 11.75
N TRP A 94 3.97 -10.31 11.03
CA TRP A 94 4.77 -11.46 11.42
C TRP A 94 5.45 -11.29 12.79
N ARG A 95 5.75 -10.04 13.17
CA ARG A 95 6.44 -9.68 14.42
C ARG A 95 5.48 -9.56 15.60
N SER A 96 4.46 -8.72 15.48
CA SER A 96 3.51 -8.44 16.58
C SER A 96 2.35 -9.43 16.65
N LYS A 97 2.13 -10.23 15.59
CA LYS A 97 0.98 -11.12 15.42
C LYS A 97 -0.38 -10.39 15.45
N ALA A 98 -0.37 -9.08 15.46
CA ALA A 98 -1.58 -8.27 15.39
C ALA A 98 -2.06 -8.14 13.93
N PRO A 99 -3.39 -8.00 13.70
CA PRO A 99 -3.90 -7.71 12.36
C PRO A 99 -3.35 -6.39 11.84
N VAL A 100 -3.15 -6.29 10.53
CA VAL A 100 -2.68 -5.07 9.88
C VAL A 100 -3.85 -4.18 9.48
N ILE A 101 -3.60 -2.87 9.34
CA ILE A 101 -4.54 -1.94 8.75
C ILE A 101 -3.94 -1.50 7.41
N TYR A 102 -4.67 -1.70 6.32
CA TYR A 102 -4.29 -1.14 5.02
C TYR A 102 -4.61 0.35 5.02
N ARG A 103 -3.60 1.17 4.80
CA ARG A 103 -3.74 2.61 4.68
C ARG A 103 -2.62 3.20 3.83
N ASN A 104 -2.88 4.29 3.15
CA ASN A 104 -1.85 5.05 2.48
C ASN A 104 -0.98 5.79 3.51
N THR A 105 0.33 5.70 3.32
CA THR A 105 1.32 6.41 4.12
C THR A 105 2.31 7.13 3.21
N PRO A 106 2.68 8.38 3.51
CA PRO A 106 3.77 9.03 2.80
C PRO A 106 5.07 8.21 2.97
N GLN A 107 5.72 7.91 1.87
CA GLN A 107 6.96 7.14 1.84
C GLN A 107 7.94 7.74 0.83
N TRP A 108 9.23 7.49 1.03
CA TRP A 108 10.26 7.81 0.06
C TRP A 108 10.52 6.64 -0.85
N PHE A 109 10.45 6.88 -2.15
CA PHE A 109 10.67 5.86 -3.18
C PHE A 109 11.87 6.24 -4.04
N ALA A 110 12.68 5.25 -4.42
CA ALA A 110 13.55 5.34 -5.56
C ALA A 110 12.78 4.84 -6.79
N ALA A 111 12.48 5.75 -7.70
CA ALA A 111 11.78 5.43 -8.95
C ALA A 111 12.76 4.69 -9.88
N ILE A 112 12.56 3.38 -10.04
CA ILE A 112 13.50 2.53 -10.78
C ILE A 112 13.32 2.58 -12.30
N ASP A 113 12.16 3.07 -12.76
CA ASP A 113 11.85 3.24 -14.18
C ASP A 113 11.99 4.68 -14.70
N LYS A 114 12.38 5.62 -13.83
CA LYS A 114 12.68 6.99 -14.21
C LYS A 114 14.11 7.10 -14.75
N GLU A 115 14.32 7.87 -15.80
CA GLU A 115 15.67 8.18 -16.30
C GLU A 115 16.51 8.82 -15.18
N VAL A 116 17.72 8.30 -14.98
CA VAL A 116 18.61 8.78 -13.91
C VAL A 116 19.22 10.13 -14.26
N GLY A 117 19.53 10.38 -15.54
CA GLY A 117 20.04 11.67 -16.04
C GLY A 117 21.45 12.02 -15.57
N ASP A 118 22.26 11.02 -15.23
CA ASP A 118 23.64 11.20 -14.75
C ASP A 118 24.69 11.13 -15.89
N GLY A 119 24.25 10.96 -17.14
CA GLY A 119 25.12 10.84 -18.30
C GLY A 119 25.84 9.49 -18.44
N LEU A 120 25.52 8.50 -17.60
CA LEU A 120 26.13 7.18 -17.61
C LEU A 120 25.21 6.12 -18.28
N ASP A 121 24.71 6.41 -19.46
CA ASP A 121 23.64 5.63 -20.13
C ASP A 121 24.11 4.34 -20.84
N GLN A 122 25.39 4.03 -20.80
CA GLN A 122 25.98 2.86 -21.50
C GLN A 122 25.37 1.50 -21.11
N ASN A 123 24.71 1.41 -19.97
CA ASN A 123 24.01 0.19 -19.51
C ASN A 123 22.49 0.37 -19.45
N GLY A 124 21.98 1.48 -19.91
CA GLY A 124 20.57 1.86 -19.85
C GLY A 124 20.34 3.21 -19.13
N LYS A 125 19.22 3.82 -19.37
CA LYS A 125 18.87 5.13 -18.81
C LYS A 125 18.24 5.05 -17.43
N THR A 126 17.52 3.97 -17.16
CA THR A 126 16.83 3.73 -15.88
C THR A 126 17.60 2.77 -14.99
N ILE A 127 17.30 2.76 -13.69
CA ILE A 127 17.91 1.81 -12.76
C ILE A 127 17.56 0.37 -13.16
N ARG A 128 16.33 0.11 -13.63
CA ARG A 128 15.91 -1.22 -14.09
C ARG A 128 16.72 -1.68 -15.29
N GLU A 129 16.83 -0.88 -16.33
CA GLU A 129 17.61 -1.20 -17.53
C GLU A 129 19.07 -1.50 -17.18
N ARG A 130 19.69 -0.66 -16.36
CA ARG A 130 21.08 -0.85 -15.91
C ARG A 130 21.25 -2.15 -15.13
N ALA A 131 20.33 -2.46 -14.23
CA ALA A 131 20.38 -3.67 -13.44
C ALA A 131 20.23 -4.92 -14.32
N LEU A 132 19.28 -4.96 -15.25
CA LEU A 132 19.08 -6.07 -16.18
C LEU A 132 20.31 -6.25 -17.07
N THR A 133 20.85 -5.17 -17.64
CA THR A 133 22.08 -5.20 -18.45
C THR A 133 23.28 -5.75 -17.64
N CYS A 134 23.41 -5.33 -16.38
CA CYS A 134 24.49 -5.82 -15.53
C CYS A 134 24.33 -7.29 -15.15
N ILE A 135 23.09 -7.74 -14.89
CA ILE A 135 22.79 -9.15 -14.63
C ILE A 135 23.25 -10.04 -15.78
N ASP A 136 23.05 -9.59 -17.02
CA ASP A 136 23.47 -10.34 -18.22
C ASP A 136 24.98 -10.42 -18.43
N LYS A 137 25.72 -9.47 -17.88
CA LYS A 137 27.19 -9.43 -17.96
C LYS A 137 27.90 -10.28 -16.90
N VAL A 138 27.19 -10.72 -15.87
CA VAL A 138 27.77 -11.50 -14.77
C VAL A 138 27.91 -12.99 -15.17
N ASN A 139 29.03 -13.59 -14.84
CA ASN A 139 29.19 -15.05 -14.96
C ASN A 139 28.55 -15.74 -13.75
N TRP A 140 27.40 -16.38 -13.99
CA TRP A 140 26.59 -16.99 -12.94
C TRP A 140 26.97 -18.45 -12.66
N VAL A 141 27.27 -18.75 -11.40
CA VAL A 141 27.47 -20.11 -10.90
C VAL A 141 26.60 -20.31 -9.66
N PRO A 142 25.56 -21.12 -9.72
CA PRO A 142 24.99 -21.80 -10.89
C PRO A 142 24.27 -20.85 -11.87
N LYS A 143 24.15 -21.25 -13.12
CA LYS A 143 23.47 -20.44 -14.17
C LYS A 143 22.03 -20.08 -13.85
N SER A 144 21.32 -20.89 -13.06
CA SER A 144 19.94 -20.63 -12.61
C SER A 144 19.80 -19.35 -11.77
N GLY A 145 20.87 -18.89 -11.13
CA GLY A 145 20.91 -17.64 -10.37
C GLY A 145 20.56 -16.42 -11.22
N ARG A 146 21.04 -16.39 -12.48
CA ARG A 146 20.70 -15.34 -13.42
C ARG A 146 19.19 -15.21 -13.64
N ASN A 147 18.52 -16.32 -13.98
CA ASN A 147 17.09 -16.30 -14.30
C ASN A 147 16.26 -15.79 -13.12
N ARG A 148 16.60 -16.24 -11.92
CA ARG A 148 15.91 -15.80 -10.70
C ARG A 148 16.07 -14.29 -10.48
N LEU A 149 17.29 -13.77 -10.54
CA LEU A 149 17.54 -12.34 -10.29
C LEU A 149 16.96 -11.48 -11.39
N HIS A 150 17.04 -11.93 -12.66
CA HIS A 150 16.44 -11.24 -13.80
C HIS A 150 14.93 -11.07 -13.62
N SER A 151 14.18 -12.17 -13.38
CA SER A 151 12.74 -12.11 -13.16
C SER A 151 12.35 -11.26 -11.93
N MET A 152 13.14 -11.34 -10.86
CA MET A 152 12.92 -10.47 -9.69
C MET A 152 13.09 -9.00 -10.03
N MET A 153 14.04 -8.65 -10.90
CA MET A 153 14.28 -7.28 -11.30
C MET A 153 13.25 -6.77 -12.32
N GLU A 154 12.81 -7.63 -13.25
CA GLU A 154 11.72 -7.30 -14.19
C GLU A 154 10.43 -6.91 -13.48
N ALA A 155 10.03 -7.70 -12.49
CA ALA A 155 8.77 -7.52 -11.76
C ALA A 155 8.89 -6.56 -10.57
N ARG A 156 10.07 -6.01 -10.28
CA ARG A 156 10.27 -5.21 -9.08
C ARG A 156 9.56 -3.87 -9.19
N PRO A 157 8.70 -3.50 -8.22
CA PRO A 157 8.17 -2.14 -8.12
C PRO A 157 9.26 -1.15 -7.66
N ASP A 158 8.93 0.13 -7.65
CA ASP A 158 9.77 1.17 -7.07
C ASP A 158 10.26 0.79 -5.67
N TRP A 159 11.49 1.15 -5.36
CA TRP A 159 12.09 0.76 -4.09
C TRP A 159 11.72 1.71 -2.97
N VAL A 160 10.98 1.23 -1.97
CA VAL A 160 10.66 1.99 -0.76
C VAL A 160 11.91 2.11 0.12
N LEU A 161 12.43 3.32 0.25
CA LEU A 161 13.62 3.62 1.04
C LEU A 161 13.28 3.85 2.53
N SER A 162 12.16 4.53 2.78
CA SER A 162 11.70 4.81 4.15
C SER A 162 11.05 3.59 4.81
N ARG A 163 10.90 3.67 6.12
CA ARG A 163 10.21 2.68 6.95
C ARG A 163 9.23 3.39 7.86
N GLN A 164 8.13 2.74 8.19
CA GLN A 164 7.13 3.27 9.13
C GLN A 164 7.64 3.30 10.58
N ARG A 165 8.70 2.56 10.87
CA ARG A 165 9.36 2.56 12.20
C ARG A 165 10.76 3.11 12.07
N ALA A 166 11.17 3.90 13.06
CA ALA A 166 12.54 4.39 13.15
C ALA A 166 13.51 3.21 13.30
N TRP A 167 14.41 3.05 12.33
CA TRP A 167 15.43 2.01 12.32
C TRP A 167 16.57 2.38 11.38
N GLY A 168 17.80 2.19 11.85
CA GLY A 168 19.02 2.43 11.08
C GLY A 168 19.41 3.91 11.00
N VAL A 169 20.19 4.25 9.98
CA VAL A 169 20.65 5.62 9.73
C VAL A 169 19.55 6.48 9.11
N PRO A 170 19.52 7.78 9.40
CA PRO A 170 18.60 8.71 8.74
C PRO A 170 18.78 8.72 7.21
N LEU A 171 17.70 8.90 6.48
CA LEU A 171 17.78 9.20 5.05
C LEU A 171 18.39 10.60 4.87
N THR A 172 19.41 10.69 4.01
CA THR A 172 20.09 11.97 3.70
C THR A 172 19.32 12.78 2.66
N CYS A 173 18.00 12.89 2.83
CA CYS A 173 17.13 13.62 1.94
C CYS A 173 16.64 14.90 2.62
N PHE A 174 16.77 16.03 1.95
CA PHE A 174 16.31 17.33 2.42
C PHE A 174 15.16 17.81 1.54
N VAL A 175 14.11 18.27 2.18
CA VAL A 175 12.93 18.83 1.48
C VAL A 175 12.99 20.34 1.62
N ARG A 176 12.87 21.04 0.50
CA ARG A 176 12.69 22.50 0.51
C ARG A 176 11.29 22.80 1.06
N LYS A 177 11.22 23.65 2.08
CA LYS A 177 9.98 24.18 2.63
C LYS A 177 9.34 25.18 1.69
#